data_d181220d4936ffe388c885cad9ba2a3a
#
_entry.id   d181220d4936ffe388c885cad9ba2a3a
#
_cell.length_a   1.000
_cell.length_b   1.000
_cell.length_c   1.000
_cell.angle_alpha   90.00
_cell.angle_beta   90.00
_cell.angle_gamma   90.00
#
_symmetry.space_group_name_H-M   'P 1'
#
loop_
_entity.id
_entity.type
_entity.pdbx_description
1 polymer ?
#
loop_
_entity_poly.entity_id
_entity_poly.type
_entity_poly.pdbx_seq_one_letter_code
_entity_poly.pdbx_strand_id
1 'polypeptide(L)'
;PALPFVELDPAKTHSTEVQKVNGRIVFEGIVQAAKQALAAGIPVGLGTDSSCPYITQYDMWREVVYFERIVGASRQMALHTATLGNARILGLGDETGSVEAGKAADLIVLDRNPLENLEALRDVRMVMARGVLDEHPRVKRLAELDVELDGFLPGNQKH
;
A
#
# COMPACT_ATOMS: atom_id res chain seq x y z
N PRO A 1 -7.06 2.45 0.79
CA PRO A 1 -7.94 1.88 1.84
C PRO A 1 -9.44 1.94 1.52
N ALA A 2 -9.91 2.85 0.64
CA ALA A 2 -11.35 3.00 0.36
C ALA A 2 -11.92 1.97 -0.65
N LEU A 3 -11.08 1.31 -1.45
CA LEU A 3 -11.51 0.40 -2.51
C LEU A 3 -12.38 -0.77 -1.99
N PRO A 4 -12.05 -1.47 -0.90
CA PRO A 4 -12.90 -2.52 -0.37
C PRO A 4 -14.32 -2.06 -0.05
N PHE A 5 -14.50 -0.84 0.44
CA PHE A 5 -15.83 -0.31 0.77
C PHE A 5 -16.70 -0.03 -0.47
N VAL A 6 -16.08 0.10 -1.65
CA VAL A 6 -16.79 0.33 -2.92
C VAL A 6 -17.20 -1.00 -3.57
N GLU A 7 -16.32 -2.00 -3.47
CA GLU A 7 -16.44 -3.27 -4.21
C GLU A 7 -16.99 -4.43 -3.36
N LEU A 8 -17.17 -4.25 -2.04
CA LEU A 8 -17.65 -5.30 -1.16
C LEU A 8 -19.06 -5.77 -1.54
N ASP A 9 -19.24 -7.09 -1.51
CA ASP A 9 -20.54 -7.72 -1.70
C ASP A 9 -21.55 -7.21 -0.65
N PRO A 10 -22.68 -6.61 -1.06
CA PRO A 10 -23.72 -6.14 -0.15
C PRO A 10 -24.21 -7.18 0.84
N ALA A 11 -24.22 -8.46 0.43
CA ALA A 11 -24.63 -9.56 1.29
C ALA A 11 -23.67 -9.82 2.46
N LYS A 12 -22.40 -9.39 2.32
CA LYS A 12 -21.36 -9.61 3.32
C LYS A 12 -21.14 -8.41 4.24
N THR A 13 -21.45 -7.20 3.80
CA THR A 13 -21.05 -5.97 4.49
C THR A 13 -22.16 -5.25 5.22
N HIS A 14 -23.42 -5.62 5.03
CA HIS A 14 -24.58 -4.88 5.55
C HIS A 14 -24.55 -3.37 5.24
N SER A 15 -23.78 -2.96 4.22
CA SER A 15 -23.67 -1.56 3.85
C SER A 15 -24.95 -1.06 3.19
N THR A 16 -25.38 0.13 3.60
CA THR A 16 -26.54 0.80 2.99
C THR A 16 -26.15 1.38 1.62
N GLU A 17 -27.14 1.62 0.75
CA GLU A 17 -26.91 2.26 -0.54
C GLU A 17 -26.21 3.64 -0.39
N VAL A 18 -26.57 4.40 0.67
CA VAL A 18 -25.92 5.68 0.98
C VAL A 18 -24.42 5.49 1.28
N GLN A 19 -24.07 4.47 2.07
CA GLN A 19 -22.67 4.16 2.37
C GLN A 19 -21.87 3.76 1.12
N LYS A 20 -22.47 3.00 0.21
CA LYS A 20 -21.84 2.61 -1.07
C LYS A 20 -21.61 3.83 -1.97
N VAL A 21 -22.61 4.69 -2.12
CA VAL A 21 -22.50 5.92 -2.91
C VAL A 21 -21.41 6.83 -2.34
N ASN A 22 -21.42 7.05 -1.02
CA ASN A 22 -20.41 7.87 -0.36
C ASN A 22 -19.01 7.24 -0.47
N GLY A 23 -18.89 5.93 -0.29
CA GLY A 23 -17.63 5.20 -0.47
C GLY A 23 -17.05 5.40 -1.86
N ARG A 24 -17.89 5.32 -2.91
CA ARG A 24 -17.47 5.57 -4.29
C ARG A 24 -16.99 7.01 -4.51
N ILE A 25 -17.76 8.00 -4.05
CA ILE A 25 -17.38 9.40 -4.16
C ILE A 25 -16.03 9.67 -3.48
N VAL A 26 -15.84 9.15 -2.26
CA VAL A 26 -14.59 9.29 -1.51
C VAL A 26 -13.43 8.60 -2.25
N PHE A 27 -13.62 7.39 -2.74
CA PHE A 27 -12.60 6.64 -3.48
C PHE A 27 -12.18 7.38 -4.76
N GLU A 28 -13.14 7.78 -5.59
CA GLU A 28 -12.89 8.53 -6.82
C GLU A 28 -12.19 9.86 -6.52
N GLY A 29 -12.61 10.56 -5.46
CA GLY A 29 -11.98 11.80 -5.00
C GLY A 29 -10.53 11.61 -4.58
N ILE A 30 -10.21 10.57 -3.82
CA ILE A 30 -8.83 10.23 -3.39
C ILE A 30 -7.96 9.94 -4.62
N VAL A 31 -8.44 9.12 -5.55
CA VAL A 31 -7.70 8.78 -6.78
C VAL A 31 -7.43 10.02 -7.63
N GLN A 32 -8.45 10.85 -7.82
CA GLN A 32 -8.31 12.08 -8.59
C GLN A 32 -7.37 13.08 -7.93
N ALA A 33 -7.46 13.26 -6.61
CA ALA A 33 -6.56 14.13 -5.85
C ALA A 33 -5.10 13.66 -5.94
N ALA A 34 -4.84 12.35 -5.82
CA ALA A 34 -3.51 11.78 -5.97
C ALA A 34 -2.93 12.03 -7.38
N LYS A 35 -3.74 11.82 -8.44
CA LYS A 35 -3.34 12.10 -9.83
C LYS A 35 -3.00 13.57 -10.04
N GLN A 36 -3.83 14.48 -9.54
CA GLN A 36 -3.61 15.92 -9.65
C GLN A 36 -2.37 16.38 -8.88
N ALA A 37 -2.16 15.85 -7.67
CA ALA A 37 -0.99 16.15 -6.85
C ALA A 37 0.30 15.72 -7.57
N LEU A 38 0.33 14.49 -8.11
CA LEU A 38 1.48 14.01 -8.89
C LEU A 38 1.74 14.88 -10.13
N ALA A 39 0.69 15.23 -10.87
CA ALA A 39 0.82 16.09 -12.06
C ALA A 39 1.33 17.51 -11.70
N ALA A 40 0.99 18.01 -10.52
CA ALA A 40 1.43 19.30 -10.01
C ALA A 40 2.80 19.25 -9.30
N GLY A 41 3.45 18.09 -9.22
CA GLY A 41 4.72 17.92 -8.50
C GLY A 41 4.60 18.05 -6.98
N ILE A 42 3.38 17.93 -6.44
CA ILE A 42 3.14 17.98 -4.99
C ILE A 42 3.55 16.63 -4.37
N PRO A 43 4.34 16.62 -3.28
CA PRO A 43 4.69 15.38 -2.60
C PRO A 43 3.45 14.62 -2.12
N VAL A 44 3.37 13.34 -2.47
CA VAL A 44 2.30 12.42 -2.03
C VAL A 44 2.93 11.37 -1.12
N GLY A 45 2.29 11.07 0.00
CA GLY A 45 2.66 9.97 0.89
C GLY A 45 1.67 8.81 0.76
N LEU A 46 2.13 7.58 1.04
CA LEU A 46 1.31 6.39 1.11
C LEU A 46 1.12 5.94 2.56
N GLY A 47 -0.09 5.53 2.90
CA GLY A 47 -0.44 4.98 4.20
C GLY A 47 -1.70 4.14 4.13
N THR A 48 -1.80 3.11 4.97
CA THR A 48 -2.91 2.17 4.97
C THR A 48 -4.13 2.67 5.73
N ASP A 49 -3.96 3.57 6.68
CA ASP A 49 -5.00 3.94 7.65
C ASP A 49 -5.55 2.69 8.37
N SER A 50 -4.63 1.83 8.82
CA SER A 50 -4.98 0.57 9.48
C SER A 50 -5.79 0.81 10.76
N SER A 51 -6.54 -0.20 11.20
CA SER A 51 -7.56 -0.21 12.25
C SER A 51 -8.98 0.11 11.78
N CYS A 52 -9.18 0.34 10.48
CA CYS A 52 -10.51 0.29 9.87
C CYS A 52 -10.85 -1.14 9.41
N PRO A 53 -12.12 -1.52 9.30
CA PRO A 53 -12.51 -2.80 8.70
C PRO A 53 -11.84 -3.00 7.33
N TYR A 54 -11.42 -4.22 7.03
CA TYR A 54 -10.74 -4.61 5.79
C TYR A 54 -9.35 -4.02 5.55
N ILE A 55 -8.79 -3.27 6.52
CA ILE A 55 -7.46 -2.67 6.40
C ILE A 55 -6.58 -3.23 7.52
N THR A 56 -5.71 -4.14 7.14
CA THR A 56 -4.78 -4.78 8.07
C THR A 56 -3.43 -4.05 8.14
N GLN A 57 -2.74 -4.18 9.27
CA GLN A 57 -1.43 -3.56 9.46
C GLN A 57 -0.33 -4.13 8.57
N TYR A 58 -0.57 -5.29 7.95
CA TYR A 58 0.40 -5.94 7.06
C TYR A 58 0.14 -5.69 5.57
N ASP A 59 -0.84 -4.86 5.23
CA ASP A 59 -1.29 -4.65 3.84
C ASP A 59 -0.69 -3.40 3.17
N MET A 60 0.38 -2.82 3.71
CA MET A 60 1.05 -1.68 3.07
C MET A 60 1.46 -1.97 1.61
N TRP A 61 1.79 -3.22 1.29
CA TRP A 61 2.12 -3.64 -0.06
C TRP A 61 0.95 -3.42 -1.05
N ARG A 62 -0.32 -3.56 -0.60
CA ARG A 62 -1.50 -3.30 -1.42
C ARG A 62 -1.62 -1.82 -1.78
N GLU A 63 -1.33 -0.92 -0.86
CA GLU A 63 -1.32 0.53 -1.13
C GLU A 63 -0.31 0.88 -2.23
N VAL A 64 0.87 0.26 -2.20
CA VAL A 64 1.89 0.46 -3.23
C VAL A 64 1.40 -0.04 -4.60
N VAL A 65 0.74 -1.21 -4.63
CA VAL A 65 0.13 -1.77 -5.85
C VAL A 65 -1.03 -0.90 -6.36
N TYR A 66 -1.90 -0.42 -5.49
CA TYR A 66 -3.00 0.47 -5.87
C TYR A 66 -2.48 1.81 -6.42
N PHE A 67 -1.39 2.33 -5.86
CA PHE A 67 -0.78 3.54 -6.35
C PHE A 67 -0.24 3.39 -7.79
N GLU A 68 0.34 2.24 -8.13
CA GLU A 68 0.69 1.90 -9.50
C GLU A 68 -0.57 1.75 -10.38
N ARG A 69 -1.47 0.83 -9.99
CA ARG A 69 -2.51 0.34 -10.92
C ARG A 69 -3.72 1.25 -11.04
N ILE A 70 -4.04 2.02 -10.01
CA ILE A 70 -5.23 2.88 -9.98
C ILE A 70 -4.85 4.34 -10.20
N VAL A 71 -3.82 4.81 -9.52
CA VAL A 71 -3.36 6.20 -9.68
C VAL A 71 -2.53 6.36 -10.95
N GLY A 72 -1.82 5.32 -11.38
CA GLY A 72 -1.00 5.33 -12.60
C GLY A 72 0.44 5.75 -12.36
N ALA A 73 0.94 5.66 -11.12
CA ALA A 73 2.35 5.90 -10.82
C ALA A 73 3.23 4.78 -11.43
N SER A 74 4.45 5.10 -11.84
CA SER A 74 5.41 4.06 -12.20
C SER A 74 5.80 3.25 -10.95
N ARG A 75 6.30 2.01 -11.14
CA ARG A 75 6.75 1.15 -10.03
C ARG A 75 7.86 1.80 -9.22
N GLN A 76 8.80 2.46 -9.90
CA GLN A 76 9.86 3.23 -9.26
C GLN A 76 9.28 4.35 -8.40
N MET A 77 8.31 5.10 -8.94
CA MET A 77 7.64 6.17 -8.20
C MET A 77 6.88 5.61 -6.99
N ALA A 78 6.16 4.49 -7.14
CA ALA A 78 5.41 3.87 -6.06
C ALA A 78 6.34 3.40 -4.91
N LEU A 79 7.45 2.76 -5.23
CA LEU A 79 8.47 2.36 -4.24
C LEU A 79 9.12 3.58 -3.59
N HIS A 80 9.52 4.58 -4.37
CA HIS A 80 10.10 5.82 -3.85
C HIS A 80 9.13 6.53 -2.89
N THR A 81 7.86 6.65 -3.28
CA THR A 81 6.82 7.28 -2.45
C THR A 81 6.63 6.54 -1.13
N ALA A 82 6.57 5.20 -1.17
CA ALA A 82 6.42 4.37 0.02
C ALA A 82 7.65 4.35 0.96
N THR A 83 8.80 4.81 0.52
CA THR A 83 10.07 4.79 1.25
C THR A 83 10.60 6.20 1.50
N LEU A 84 11.54 6.67 0.69
CA LEU A 84 12.18 7.98 0.87
C LEU A 84 11.18 9.15 0.77
N GLY A 85 10.16 9.04 -0.09
CA GLY A 85 9.10 10.04 -0.21
C GLY A 85 8.36 10.23 1.12
N ASN A 86 7.88 9.14 1.71
CA ASN A 86 7.25 9.15 3.04
C ASN A 86 8.19 9.67 4.12
N ALA A 87 9.45 9.20 4.14
CA ALA A 87 10.43 9.63 5.11
C ALA A 87 10.66 11.15 5.04
N ARG A 88 10.74 11.72 3.84
CA ARG A 88 10.88 13.18 3.65
C ARG A 88 9.65 13.96 4.13
N ILE A 89 8.44 13.49 3.85
CA ILE A 89 7.20 14.12 4.33
C ILE A 89 7.15 14.14 5.86
N LEU A 90 7.68 13.09 6.50
CA LEU A 90 7.74 12.97 7.95
C LEU A 90 8.94 13.70 8.59
N GLY A 91 9.82 14.32 7.79
CA GLY A 91 11.04 14.96 8.27
C GLY A 91 12.15 13.97 8.66
N LEU A 92 12.06 12.71 8.24
CA LEU A 92 13.01 11.62 8.55
C LEU A 92 13.88 11.23 7.37
N GLY A 93 13.89 12.03 6.29
CA GLY A 93 14.58 11.70 5.05
C GLY A 93 16.11 11.56 5.19
N ASP A 94 16.71 12.21 6.17
CA ASP A 94 18.14 12.09 6.48
C ASP A 94 18.45 10.87 7.37
N GLU A 95 17.44 10.33 8.06
CA GLU A 95 17.58 9.19 8.98
C GLU A 95 17.28 7.85 8.30
N THR A 96 16.24 7.79 7.42
CA THR A 96 15.77 6.54 6.84
C THR A 96 15.13 6.74 5.45
N GLY A 97 14.60 5.66 4.86
CA GLY A 97 13.84 5.67 3.60
C GLY A 97 14.69 5.44 2.35
N SER A 98 16.01 5.40 2.45
CA SER A 98 16.93 5.03 1.37
C SER A 98 18.11 4.24 1.91
N VAL A 99 18.74 3.45 1.04
CA VAL A 99 19.94 2.66 1.35
C VAL A 99 21.17 3.52 1.09
N GLU A 100 21.61 4.24 2.13
CA GLU A 100 22.74 5.16 2.07
C GLU A 100 23.59 5.02 3.33
N ALA A 101 24.92 5.22 3.19
CA ALA A 101 25.83 5.23 4.34
C ALA A 101 25.43 6.34 5.34
N GLY A 102 25.39 6.00 6.62
CA GLY A 102 25.03 6.93 7.70
C GLY A 102 23.55 6.91 8.09
N LYS A 103 22.67 6.30 7.29
CA LYS A 103 21.26 6.12 7.64
C LYS A 103 21.01 4.87 8.48
N ALA A 104 19.84 4.85 9.15
CA ALA A 104 19.39 3.67 9.85
C ALA A 104 19.22 2.50 8.87
N ALA A 105 19.68 1.33 9.29
CA ALA A 105 19.53 0.11 8.50
C ALA A 105 18.11 -0.46 8.70
N ASP A 106 17.13 0.17 8.03
CA ASP A 106 15.73 -0.24 7.95
C ASP A 106 15.49 -0.81 6.56
N LEU A 107 15.54 -2.13 6.42
CA LEU A 107 15.59 -2.83 5.15
C LEU A 107 14.61 -4.01 5.13
N ILE A 108 14.09 -4.31 3.96
CA ILE A 108 13.42 -5.58 3.67
C ILE A 108 14.18 -6.32 2.56
N VAL A 109 14.24 -7.63 2.66
CA VAL A 109 14.78 -8.51 1.62
C VAL A 109 13.63 -9.27 0.99
N LEU A 110 13.57 -9.24 -0.32
CA LEU A 110 12.54 -9.90 -1.13
C LEU A 110 13.18 -10.96 -2.01
N ASP A 111 12.46 -12.04 -2.29
CA ASP A 111 12.91 -13.09 -3.20
C ASP A 111 12.71 -12.73 -4.69
N ARG A 112 11.82 -11.77 -4.95
CA ARG A 112 11.47 -11.31 -6.31
C ARG A 112 11.70 -9.82 -6.46
N ASN A 113 12.01 -9.38 -7.67
CA ASN A 113 12.25 -7.98 -7.98
C ASN A 113 10.93 -7.18 -7.97
N PRO A 114 10.74 -6.22 -7.03
CA PRO A 114 9.52 -5.41 -6.97
C PRO A 114 9.38 -4.45 -8.16
N LEU A 115 10.46 -4.15 -8.90
CA LEU A 115 10.39 -3.35 -10.13
C LEU A 115 9.79 -4.13 -11.30
N GLU A 116 9.78 -5.46 -11.24
CA GLU A 116 9.10 -6.31 -12.22
C GLU A 116 7.62 -6.51 -11.86
N ASN A 117 7.32 -6.66 -10.56
CA ASN A 117 5.96 -6.75 -10.04
C ASN A 117 5.93 -6.34 -8.57
N LEU A 118 5.18 -5.29 -8.24
CA LEU A 118 5.06 -4.77 -6.87
C LEU A 118 4.39 -5.75 -5.89
N GLU A 119 3.67 -6.77 -6.37
CA GLU A 119 3.15 -7.83 -5.50
C GLU A 119 4.26 -8.66 -4.83
N ALA A 120 5.51 -8.55 -5.29
CA ALA A 120 6.67 -9.11 -4.59
C ALA A 120 6.81 -8.59 -3.14
N LEU A 121 6.31 -7.39 -2.86
CA LEU A 121 6.30 -6.80 -1.51
C LEU A 121 5.41 -7.55 -0.51
N ARG A 122 4.53 -8.42 -0.98
CA ARG A 122 3.69 -9.27 -0.11
C ARG A 122 4.49 -10.28 0.69
N ASP A 123 5.56 -10.79 0.08
CA ASP A 123 6.34 -11.92 0.60
C ASP A 123 7.74 -11.45 0.98
N VAL A 124 7.82 -10.84 2.18
CA VAL A 124 9.08 -10.37 2.74
C VAL A 124 9.84 -11.57 3.32
N ARG A 125 11.07 -11.79 2.83
CA ARG A 125 11.94 -12.87 3.29
C ARG A 125 12.63 -12.54 4.61
N MET A 126 13.18 -11.32 4.73
CA MET A 126 13.88 -10.86 5.93
C MET A 126 13.53 -9.39 6.18
N VAL A 127 13.56 -9.00 7.44
CA VAL A 127 13.40 -7.60 7.86
C VAL A 127 14.59 -7.19 8.70
N MET A 128 15.12 -6.02 8.43
CA MET A 128 16.08 -5.37 9.32
C MET A 128 15.46 -4.06 9.82
N ALA A 129 15.45 -3.86 11.12
CA ALA A 129 14.96 -2.65 11.75
C ALA A 129 16.07 -2.08 12.64
N ARG A 130 16.51 -0.88 12.34
CA ARG A 130 17.63 -0.20 13.02
C ARG A 130 18.87 -1.11 13.20
N GLY A 131 19.18 -1.89 12.18
CA GLY A 131 20.33 -2.81 12.16
C GLY A 131 20.08 -4.16 12.86
N VAL A 132 18.92 -4.40 13.43
CA VAL A 132 18.54 -5.71 14.00
C VAL A 132 17.85 -6.54 12.93
N LEU A 133 18.45 -7.68 12.57
CA LEU A 133 17.95 -8.58 11.53
C LEU A 133 16.97 -9.61 12.11
N ASP A 134 15.80 -9.72 11.48
CA ASP A 134 14.88 -10.86 11.61
C ASP A 134 14.92 -11.66 10.29
N GLU A 135 15.48 -12.87 10.35
CA GLU A 135 15.61 -13.76 9.20
C GLU A 135 14.32 -14.53 8.89
N HIS A 136 13.37 -14.54 9.83
CA HIS A 136 12.12 -15.28 9.71
C HIS A 136 10.92 -14.47 10.20
N PRO A 137 10.67 -13.29 9.60
CA PRO A 137 9.59 -12.41 10.05
C PRO A 137 8.24 -13.13 9.95
N ARG A 138 7.44 -13.04 11.02
CA ARG A 138 6.13 -13.69 11.09
C ARG A 138 5.05 -12.65 11.28
N VAL A 139 4.04 -12.69 10.41
CA VAL A 139 2.84 -11.88 10.53
C VAL A 139 1.63 -12.82 10.64
N LYS A 140 0.80 -12.60 11.65
CA LYS A 140 -0.48 -13.31 11.76
C LYS A 140 -1.43 -12.75 10.72
N ARG A 141 -1.62 -13.47 9.62
CA ARG A 141 -2.52 -13.12 8.54
C ARG A 141 -3.93 -13.67 8.79
N LEU A 142 -4.93 -12.99 8.24
CA LEU A 142 -6.32 -13.41 8.21
C LEU A 142 -6.59 -13.97 6.80
N ALA A 143 -6.41 -15.28 6.62
CA ALA A 143 -6.41 -15.91 5.31
C ALA A 143 -7.71 -15.68 4.51
N GLU A 144 -8.87 -15.72 5.17
CA GLU A 144 -10.17 -15.48 4.53
C GLU A 144 -10.27 -14.03 4.02
N LEU A 145 -9.79 -13.06 4.84
CA LEU A 145 -9.75 -11.66 4.46
C LEU A 145 -8.75 -11.42 3.33
N ASP A 146 -7.58 -12.05 3.36
CA ASP A 146 -6.59 -11.93 2.29
C ASP A 146 -7.15 -12.40 0.94
N VAL A 147 -7.87 -13.52 0.92
CA VAL A 147 -8.53 -14.03 -0.30
C VAL A 147 -9.56 -13.04 -0.84
N GLU A 148 -10.36 -12.45 0.04
CA GLU A 148 -11.34 -11.43 -0.35
C GLU A 148 -10.67 -10.18 -0.90
N LEU A 149 -9.65 -9.66 -0.20
CA LEU A 149 -8.91 -8.47 -0.61
C LEU A 149 -8.11 -8.69 -1.91
N ASP A 150 -7.62 -9.91 -2.17
CA ASP A 150 -6.95 -10.25 -3.43
C ASP A 150 -7.90 -10.14 -4.64
N GLY A 151 -9.19 -10.35 -4.43
CA GLY A 151 -10.23 -10.15 -5.46
C GLY A 151 -10.38 -8.69 -5.90
N PHE A 152 -9.99 -7.73 -5.07
CA PHE A 152 -10.06 -6.29 -5.40
C PHE A 152 -8.79 -5.77 -6.10
N LEU A 153 -7.73 -6.56 -6.19
CA LEU A 153 -6.54 -6.14 -6.90
C LEU A 153 -6.85 -5.95 -8.39
N PRO A 154 -6.57 -4.76 -8.95
CA PRO A 154 -6.78 -4.53 -10.37
C PRO A 154 -5.98 -5.54 -11.22
N GLY A 155 -6.66 -6.23 -12.11
CA GLY A 155 -6.13 -7.34 -12.91
C GLY A 155 -6.51 -8.73 -12.40
N ASN A 156 -7.04 -8.88 -11.19
CA ASN A 156 -7.53 -10.14 -10.63
C ASN A 156 -9.07 -10.24 -10.67
N GLN A 157 -9.77 -9.18 -11.08
CA GLN A 157 -11.23 -9.19 -11.17
C GLN A 157 -11.66 -10.25 -12.20
N LYS A 158 -12.29 -11.29 -11.71
CA LYS A 158 -12.98 -12.28 -12.56
C LYS A 158 -14.23 -11.57 -13.10
N HIS A 159 -14.22 -11.30 -14.40
CA HIS A 159 -15.41 -10.90 -15.16
C HIS A 159 -16.47 -12.00 -15.16
#